data_c3825bdc9f964934b2a641bf4654fed2
#
_entry.id   c3825bdc9f964934b2a641bf4654fed2
#
_cell.length_a   1.000
_cell.length_b   1.000
_cell.length_c   1.000
_cell.angle_alpha   90.00
_cell.angle_beta   90.00
_cell.angle_gamma   90.00
#
_symmetry.space_group_name_H-M   'P 1'
#
loop_
_entity.id
_entity.type
_entity.pdbx_description
1 polymer ?
#
loop_
_entity_poly.entity_id
_entity_poly.type
_entity_poly.pdbx_seq_one_letter_code
_entity_poly.pdbx_strand_id
1 'polypeptide(L)'
;YFGSVGGGVWKTDDGGLEWSNVSDGYFQMGSVGAVAVSESDPNVIYAGMGESDIRPVMTSHGDGVYRSNDAGKTWSNVGLKKSRTISNIVIHPKDHNTLLVGVQGDQYKPSIDRGLYHSNDGGKNWKKVLYVNETTGISGLTMDRNNPRILYASTWDHLRKPWQMRSGGKGSGIYKSIDGGLNWKKLETGLPKIMGKTDVSVSGANSDIVYVIAEAEKSGLYRSDNGGKSFKLINSDRVLIARSWYYIHVFADPSDENVVYVLNA
;
A
#
# COMPACT_ATOMS: atom_id res chain seq x y z
N TYR A 1 7.26 13.22 7.61
CA TYR A 1 6.89 12.12 8.52
C TYR A 1 7.40 10.79 7.99
N PHE A 2 7.77 9.90 8.89
CA PHE A 2 7.96 8.49 8.57
C PHE A 2 7.43 7.59 9.69
N GLY A 3 7.02 6.36 9.32
CA GLY A 3 6.63 5.31 10.24
C GLY A 3 7.81 4.38 10.52
N SER A 4 8.02 4.02 11.76
CA SER A 4 9.09 3.11 12.21
C SER A 4 8.53 1.78 12.68
N VAL A 5 9.31 0.72 12.50
CA VAL A 5 9.01 -0.59 13.10
C VAL A 5 9.37 -0.56 14.57
N GLY A 6 8.35 -0.56 15.43
CA GLY A 6 8.53 -0.50 16.90
C GLY A 6 8.82 0.89 17.47
N GLY A 7 8.83 1.96 16.66
CA GLY A 7 9.15 3.31 17.09
C GLY A 7 8.11 4.37 16.76
N GLY A 8 6.90 3.97 16.32
CA GLY A 8 5.81 4.91 16.04
C GLY A 8 6.05 5.82 14.84
N VAL A 9 5.47 7.02 14.87
CA VAL A 9 5.58 8.05 13.83
C VAL A 9 6.55 9.14 14.27
N TRP A 10 7.44 9.50 13.36
CA TRP A 10 8.43 10.56 13.54
C TRP A 10 8.17 11.70 12.58
N LYS A 11 8.43 12.92 13.03
CA LYS A 11 8.25 14.17 12.29
C LYS A 11 9.52 14.99 12.28
N THR A 12 9.80 15.63 11.16
CA THR A 12 10.78 16.72 11.03
C THR A 12 10.09 18.00 10.60
N ASP A 13 10.55 19.13 11.07
CA ASP A 13 10.10 20.48 10.69
C ASP A 13 11.23 21.30 10.02
N ASP A 14 12.41 20.68 9.80
CA ASP A 14 13.63 21.34 9.32
C ASP A 14 14.30 20.62 8.13
N GLY A 15 13.52 19.88 7.36
CA GLY A 15 14.02 19.18 6.18
C GLY A 15 14.82 17.91 6.50
N GLY A 16 14.64 17.34 7.69
CA GLY A 16 15.24 16.06 8.07
C GLY A 16 16.51 16.18 8.90
N LEU A 17 16.88 17.36 9.38
CA LEU A 17 18.04 17.56 10.26
C LEU A 17 17.77 17.02 11.67
N GLU A 18 16.58 17.33 12.21
CA GLU A 18 16.11 16.77 13.48
C GLU A 18 14.79 16.05 13.31
N TRP A 19 14.60 15.00 14.12
CA TRP A 19 13.41 14.16 14.10
C TRP A 19 12.85 13.97 15.52
N SER A 20 11.56 14.21 15.68
CA SER A 20 10.85 14.05 16.95
C SER A 20 9.82 12.95 16.82
N ASN A 21 9.72 12.06 17.83
CA ASN A 21 8.60 11.14 17.91
C ASN A 21 7.34 11.91 18.27
N VAL A 22 6.27 11.72 17.46
CA VAL A 22 5.00 12.42 17.64
C VAL A 22 3.85 11.47 17.98
N SER A 23 4.13 10.22 18.27
CA SER A 23 3.12 9.19 18.54
C SER A 23 3.23 8.55 19.93
N ASP A 24 4.29 8.84 20.69
CA ASP A 24 4.48 8.27 22.02
C ASP A 24 3.32 8.63 22.96
N GLY A 25 2.85 7.63 23.68
CA GLY A 25 1.69 7.75 24.58
C GLY A 25 0.32 7.59 23.91
N TYR A 26 0.25 7.55 22.57
CA TYR A 26 -1.00 7.39 21.82
C TYR A 26 -1.20 6.00 21.23
N PHE A 27 -0.14 5.42 20.66
CA PHE A 27 -0.22 4.12 19.99
C PHE A 27 -0.06 2.98 20.99
N GLN A 28 -0.92 1.97 20.91
CA GLN A 28 -0.79 0.76 21.72
C GLN A 28 0.25 -0.21 21.14
N MET A 29 0.48 -0.14 19.82
CA MET A 29 1.48 -0.90 19.09
C MET A 29 2.46 0.04 18.42
N GLY A 30 3.76 -0.25 18.46
CA GLY A 30 4.78 0.65 17.96
C GLY A 30 5.08 0.55 16.47
N SER A 31 4.63 -0.52 15.80
CA SER A 31 4.96 -0.73 14.38
C SER A 31 3.97 -0.04 13.45
N VAL A 32 4.50 0.79 12.55
CA VAL A 32 3.74 1.54 11.54
C VAL A 32 4.07 1.01 10.16
N GLY A 33 3.05 0.56 9.43
CA GLY A 33 3.19 0.03 8.07
C GLY A 33 2.92 1.06 6.98
N ALA A 34 2.11 2.10 7.29
CA ALA A 34 1.83 3.17 6.35
C ALA A 34 1.58 4.51 7.07
N VAL A 35 2.07 5.61 6.48
CA VAL A 35 1.77 6.98 6.91
C VAL A 35 1.31 7.78 5.69
N ALA A 36 0.24 8.53 5.83
CA ALA A 36 -0.24 9.44 4.80
C ALA A 36 -0.61 10.80 5.40
N VAL A 37 -0.14 11.86 4.77
CA VAL A 37 -0.48 13.25 5.10
C VAL A 37 -1.46 13.76 4.05
N SER A 38 -2.51 14.44 4.47
CA SER A 38 -3.48 15.00 3.54
C SER A 38 -2.91 16.20 2.78
N GLU A 39 -3.12 16.22 1.46
CA GLU A 39 -2.76 17.38 0.61
C GLU A 39 -3.71 18.56 0.85
N SER A 40 -4.97 18.32 1.18
CA SER A 40 -5.98 19.37 1.43
C SER A 40 -5.87 20.04 2.81
N ASP A 41 -5.30 19.34 3.78
CA ASP A 41 -5.04 19.85 5.13
C ASP A 41 -3.86 19.11 5.75
N PRO A 42 -2.64 19.69 5.80
CA PRO A 42 -1.44 19.03 6.29
C PRO A 42 -1.46 18.73 7.80
N ASN A 43 -2.44 19.24 8.55
CA ASN A 43 -2.67 18.87 9.94
C ASN A 43 -3.31 17.47 10.06
N VAL A 44 -3.97 17.00 9.00
CA VAL A 44 -4.60 15.66 8.99
C VAL A 44 -3.64 14.62 8.50
N ILE A 45 -3.36 13.66 9.38
CA ILE A 45 -2.43 12.55 9.14
C ILE A 45 -3.12 11.25 9.52
N TYR A 46 -2.89 10.21 8.72
CA TYR A 46 -3.30 8.86 9.03
C TYR A 46 -2.07 7.95 9.18
N ALA A 47 -2.08 7.10 10.20
CA ALA A 47 -1.09 6.05 10.42
C ALA A 47 -1.78 4.68 10.44
N GLY A 48 -1.34 3.79 9.58
CA GLY A 48 -1.76 2.40 9.52
C GLY A 48 -0.76 1.51 10.24
N MET A 49 -1.25 0.72 11.20
CA MET A 49 -0.39 -0.02 12.11
C MET A 49 -0.06 -1.42 11.59
N GLY A 50 1.08 -1.93 12.04
CA GLY A 50 1.62 -3.25 11.72
C GLY A 50 2.75 -3.19 10.70
N GLU A 51 3.69 -4.10 10.81
CA GLU A 51 4.84 -4.20 9.92
C GLU A 51 4.44 -4.87 8.61
N SER A 52 4.50 -4.16 7.49
CA SER A 52 4.11 -4.65 6.16
C SER A 52 5.17 -5.54 5.51
N ASP A 53 6.43 -5.38 5.90
CA ASP A 53 7.54 -6.17 5.38
C ASP A 53 7.71 -7.45 6.19
N ILE A 54 7.58 -8.60 5.52
CA ILE A 54 7.56 -9.90 6.19
C ILE A 54 8.97 -10.34 6.55
N ARG A 55 9.33 -10.26 7.84
CA ARG A 55 10.60 -10.81 8.34
C ARG A 55 10.54 -12.32 8.57
N PRO A 56 11.70 -13.02 8.54
CA PRO A 56 11.71 -14.49 8.63
C PRO A 56 11.14 -15.05 9.93
N VAL A 57 11.40 -14.38 11.04
CA VAL A 57 11.18 -14.94 12.39
C VAL A 57 10.03 -14.25 13.10
N MET A 58 10.00 -12.92 13.05
CA MET A 58 9.05 -12.12 13.81
C MET A 58 8.64 -10.89 13.00
N THR A 59 7.34 -10.65 12.94
CA THR A 59 6.75 -9.46 12.33
C THR A 59 5.72 -8.91 13.29
N SER A 60 5.86 -7.65 13.67
CA SER A 60 4.96 -6.99 14.61
C SER A 60 3.64 -6.65 13.93
N HIS A 61 2.55 -6.97 14.58
CA HIS A 61 1.23 -6.60 14.12
C HIS A 61 0.75 -5.30 14.78
N GLY A 62 -0.18 -4.64 14.11
CA GLY A 62 -0.82 -3.43 14.57
C GLY A 62 -2.27 -3.66 15.02
N ASP A 63 -2.91 -2.57 15.38
CA ASP A 63 -4.25 -2.51 15.97
C ASP A 63 -5.18 -1.52 15.24
N GLY A 64 -4.92 -1.28 13.95
CA GLY A 64 -5.81 -0.52 13.09
C GLY A 64 -5.22 0.78 12.54
N VAL A 65 -6.10 1.75 12.31
CA VAL A 65 -5.76 3.08 11.79
C VAL A 65 -5.86 4.11 12.88
N TYR A 66 -4.85 4.96 12.97
CA TYR A 66 -4.87 6.17 13.80
C TYR A 66 -4.95 7.42 12.93
N ARG A 67 -5.63 8.45 13.44
CA ARG A 67 -5.76 9.76 12.81
C ARG A 67 -5.31 10.85 13.78
N SER A 68 -4.54 11.80 13.25
CA SER A 68 -4.27 13.10 13.86
C SER A 68 -4.98 14.20 13.07
N ASN A 69 -5.41 15.27 13.76
CA ASN A 69 -5.98 16.48 13.15
C ASN A 69 -5.17 17.74 13.52
N ASP A 70 -3.99 17.56 14.08
CA ASP A 70 -3.16 18.65 14.65
C ASP A 70 -1.66 18.45 14.34
N ALA A 71 -1.37 17.91 13.15
CA ALA A 71 -0.02 17.66 12.67
C ALA A 71 0.78 16.69 13.56
N GLY A 72 0.11 15.67 14.10
CA GLY A 72 0.72 14.62 14.90
C GLY A 72 0.83 14.89 16.40
N LYS A 73 0.30 16.02 16.90
CA LYS A 73 0.35 16.34 18.34
C LYS A 73 -0.52 15.40 19.17
N THR A 74 -1.68 15.00 18.62
CA THR A 74 -2.57 14.02 19.23
C THR A 74 -3.07 13.01 18.22
N TRP A 75 -3.39 11.80 18.68
CA TRP A 75 -3.85 10.71 17.82
C TRP A 75 -5.04 10.00 18.43
N SER A 76 -5.97 9.56 17.58
CA SER A 76 -7.09 8.71 17.95
C SER A 76 -7.20 7.51 17.01
N ASN A 77 -7.50 6.33 17.56
CA ASN A 77 -7.78 5.15 16.76
C ASN A 77 -9.15 5.31 16.07
N VAL A 78 -9.16 5.21 14.74
CA VAL A 78 -10.36 5.38 13.91
C VAL A 78 -10.83 4.08 13.27
N GLY A 79 -10.41 2.94 13.79
CA GLY A 79 -10.99 1.63 13.42
C GLY A 79 -10.01 0.65 12.78
N LEU A 80 -10.55 -0.36 12.14
CA LEU A 80 -9.86 -1.51 11.55
C LEU A 80 -8.93 -2.25 12.54
N LYS A 81 -9.34 -2.35 13.81
CA LYS A 81 -8.50 -2.90 14.91
C LYS A 81 -8.03 -4.33 14.69
N LYS A 82 -8.73 -5.11 13.84
CA LYS A 82 -8.37 -6.49 13.52
C LYS A 82 -7.51 -6.63 12.26
N SER A 83 -7.12 -5.52 11.62
CA SER A 83 -6.37 -5.51 10.36
C SER A 83 -5.01 -6.20 10.45
N ARG A 84 -4.40 -6.26 11.62
CA ARG A 84 -3.05 -6.79 11.88
C ARG A 84 -1.95 -6.02 11.17
N THR A 85 -2.06 -5.84 9.86
CA THR A 85 -1.06 -5.14 9.05
C THR A 85 -1.75 -4.29 7.99
N ILE A 86 -1.44 -3.02 8.00
CA ILE A 86 -1.86 -2.04 6.99
C ILE A 86 -0.64 -1.67 6.16
N SER A 87 -0.70 -1.95 4.87
CA SER A 87 0.41 -1.73 3.94
C SER A 87 0.35 -0.38 3.24
N ASN A 88 -0.86 0.16 3.05
CA ASN A 88 -1.05 1.38 2.25
C ASN A 88 -2.19 2.23 2.80
N ILE A 89 -2.03 3.54 2.72
CA ILE A 89 -3.09 4.53 2.93
C ILE A 89 -3.02 5.54 1.80
N VAL A 90 -4.14 5.79 1.14
CA VAL A 90 -4.27 6.84 0.12
C VAL A 90 -5.43 7.74 0.50
N ILE A 91 -5.17 9.04 0.63
CA ILE A 91 -6.16 10.07 0.96
C ILE A 91 -6.56 10.78 -0.32
N HIS A 92 -7.84 11.09 -0.48
CA HIS A 92 -8.32 11.90 -1.60
C HIS A 92 -7.71 13.33 -1.53
N PRO A 93 -7.11 13.85 -2.62
CA PRO A 93 -6.29 15.08 -2.55
C PRO A 93 -7.07 16.33 -2.15
N LYS A 94 -8.40 16.34 -2.35
CA LYS A 94 -9.27 17.49 -2.04
C LYS A 94 -10.21 17.26 -0.85
N ASP A 95 -10.19 16.06 -0.24
CA ASP A 95 -11.06 15.71 0.88
C ASP A 95 -10.35 14.75 1.84
N HIS A 96 -9.83 15.30 2.93
CA HIS A 96 -9.10 14.55 3.94
C HIS A 96 -9.95 13.51 4.70
N ASN A 97 -11.26 13.51 4.53
CA ASN A 97 -12.15 12.52 5.14
C ASN A 97 -12.39 11.30 4.22
N THR A 98 -12.10 11.43 2.93
CA THR A 98 -12.19 10.33 1.97
C THR A 98 -10.83 9.66 1.79
N LEU A 99 -10.74 8.38 2.14
CA LEU A 99 -9.50 7.62 2.07
C LEU A 99 -9.73 6.13 1.81
N LEU A 100 -8.69 5.49 1.29
CA LEU A 100 -8.62 4.04 1.15
C LEU A 100 -7.46 3.49 1.97
N VAL A 101 -7.68 2.33 2.58
CA VAL A 101 -6.71 1.63 3.42
C VAL A 101 -6.53 0.21 2.93
N GLY A 102 -5.30 -0.13 2.54
CA GLY A 102 -4.90 -1.47 2.14
C GLY A 102 -4.53 -2.31 3.34
N VAL A 103 -5.32 -3.35 3.61
CA VAL A 103 -5.05 -4.31 4.69
C VAL A 103 -4.39 -5.55 4.09
N GLN A 104 -3.12 -5.76 4.45
CA GLN A 104 -2.37 -6.97 4.14
C GLN A 104 -2.82 -8.14 5.03
N GLY A 105 -3.22 -7.85 6.27
CA GLY A 105 -3.80 -8.80 7.19
C GLY A 105 -2.81 -9.57 8.04
N ASP A 106 -3.26 -10.67 8.63
CA ASP A 106 -2.41 -11.56 9.42
C ASP A 106 -1.52 -12.40 8.49
N GLN A 107 -0.21 -12.28 8.64
CA GLN A 107 0.76 -12.95 7.77
C GLN A 107 0.90 -14.45 8.07
N TYR A 108 0.51 -14.86 9.27
CA TYR A 108 0.73 -16.22 9.75
C TYR A 108 -0.48 -17.14 9.60
N LYS A 109 -1.67 -16.58 9.36
CA LYS A 109 -2.92 -17.34 9.20
C LYS A 109 -3.90 -16.64 8.24
N PRO A 110 -4.86 -17.38 7.68
CA PRO A 110 -5.98 -16.79 6.95
C PRO A 110 -6.74 -15.77 7.80
N SER A 111 -7.23 -14.69 7.18
CA SER A 111 -7.99 -13.65 7.84
C SER A 111 -9.01 -13.02 6.89
N ILE A 112 -10.25 -12.95 7.35
CA ILE A 112 -11.33 -12.25 6.63
C ILE A 112 -11.14 -10.73 6.64
N ASP A 113 -10.23 -10.19 7.49
CA ASP A 113 -9.97 -8.76 7.59
C ASP A 113 -9.06 -8.24 6.48
N ARG A 114 -8.45 -9.12 5.67
CA ARG A 114 -7.66 -8.73 4.49
C ARG A 114 -8.51 -8.01 3.45
N GLY A 115 -7.90 -7.15 2.65
CA GLY A 115 -8.53 -6.46 1.55
C GLY A 115 -8.41 -4.94 1.61
N LEU A 116 -9.17 -4.26 0.76
CA LEU A 116 -9.17 -2.80 0.68
C LEU A 116 -10.42 -2.23 1.34
N TYR A 117 -10.24 -1.22 2.15
CA TYR A 117 -11.30 -0.53 2.86
C TYR A 117 -11.38 0.93 2.45
N HIS A 118 -12.60 1.44 2.30
CA HIS A 118 -12.92 2.81 1.97
C HIS A 118 -13.67 3.47 3.14
N SER A 119 -13.33 4.72 3.42
CA SER A 119 -14.08 5.61 4.30
C SER A 119 -14.27 6.95 3.60
N ASN A 120 -15.40 7.61 3.84
CA ASN A 120 -15.70 8.97 3.40
C ASN A 120 -16.04 9.91 4.56
N ASP A 121 -15.74 9.49 5.78
CA ASP A 121 -16.06 10.24 7.02
C ASP A 121 -14.88 10.28 8.00
N GLY A 122 -13.67 10.15 7.47
CA GLY A 122 -12.44 10.25 8.26
C GLY A 122 -12.14 9.02 9.11
N GLY A 123 -12.65 7.86 8.71
CA GLY A 123 -12.42 6.60 9.40
C GLY A 123 -13.45 6.25 10.47
N LYS A 124 -14.54 7.03 10.60
CA LYS A 124 -15.63 6.70 11.53
C LYS A 124 -16.37 5.44 11.09
N ASN A 125 -16.55 5.28 9.76
CA ASN A 125 -17.15 4.10 9.16
C ASN A 125 -16.26 3.57 8.03
N TRP A 126 -16.21 2.22 7.90
CA TRP A 126 -15.39 1.53 6.91
C TRP A 126 -16.22 0.56 6.08
N LYS A 127 -16.09 0.64 4.77
CA LYS A 127 -16.66 -0.31 3.82
C LYS A 127 -15.53 -1.10 3.16
N LYS A 128 -15.57 -2.43 3.22
CA LYS A 128 -14.66 -3.27 2.43
C LYS A 128 -15.08 -3.22 0.96
N VAL A 129 -14.21 -2.72 0.09
CA VAL A 129 -14.49 -2.46 -1.33
C VAL A 129 -13.76 -3.43 -2.28
N LEU A 130 -12.70 -4.10 -1.81
CA LEU A 130 -12.04 -5.18 -2.53
C LEU A 130 -11.68 -6.29 -1.55
N TYR A 131 -12.17 -7.48 -1.83
CA TYR A 131 -11.83 -8.71 -1.09
C TYR A 131 -11.68 -9.86 -2.09
N VAL A 132 -10.59 -10.60 -1.98
CA VAL A 132 -10.32 -11.74 -2.86
C VAL A 132 -10.55 -13.06 -2.11
N ASN A 133 -9.80 -13.29 -1.04
CA ASN A 133 -9.94 -14.43 -0.13
C ASN A 133 -9.15 -14.18 1.16
N GLU A 134 -9.21 -15.13 2.10
CA GLU A 134 -8.61 -15.01 3.43
C GLU A 134 -7.07 -15.00 3.45
N THR A 135 -6.41 -15.38 2.35
CA THR A 135 -4.94 -15.39 2.24
C THR A 135 -4.39 -14.28 1.37
N THR A 136 -5.27 -13.46 0.77
CA THR A 136 -4.89 -12.38 -0.15
C THR A 136 -5.13 -11.01 0.47
N GLY A 137 -4.07 -10.26 0.69
CA GLY A 137 -4.10 -8.88 1.18
C GLY A 137 -3.65 -7.87 0.13
N ILE A 138 -3.69 -6.58 0.50
CA ILE A 138 -3.21 -5.48 -0.35
C ILE A 138 -1.70 -5.35 -0.17
N SER A 139 -0.95 -5.22 -1.26
CA SER A 139 0.49 -4.99 -1.27
C SER A 139 0.90 -3.64 -1.85
N GLY A 140 0.03 -3.02 -2.66
CA GLY A 140 0.25 -1.69 -3.23
C GLY A 140 -1.07 -0.99 -3.54
N LEU A 141 -1.06 0.32 -3.49
CA LEU A 141 -2.21 1.18 -3.76
C LEU A 141 -1.75 2.54 -4.26
N THR A 142 -2.25 2.96 -5.41
CA THR A 142 -1.94 4.28 -5.98
C THR A 142 -3.19 4.93 -6.54
N MET A 143 -3.27 6.25 -6.43
CA MET A 143 -4.33 7.09 -6.99
C MET A 143 -3.75 7.96 -8.11
N ASP A 144 -4.46 8.09 -9.21
CA ASP A 144 -4.09 9.01 -10.27
C ASP A 144 -4.26 10.46 -9.78
N ARG A 145 -3.18 11.21 -9.75
CA ARG A 145 -3.17 12.61 -9.30
C ARG A 145 -3.98 13.54 -10.20
N ASN A 146 -4.12 13.19 -11.48
CA ASN A 146 -4.87 13.98 -12.45
C ASN A 146 -6.38 13.67 -12.38
N ASN A 147 -6.73 12.45 -11.95
CA ASN A 147 -8.12 12.02 -11.79
C ASN A 147 -8.27 11.07 -10.59
N PRO A 148 -8.59 11.60 -9.40
CA PRO A 148 -8.73 10.79 -8.17
C PRO A 148 -9.80 9.69 -8.20
N ARG A 149 -10.64 9.66 -9.24
CA ARG A 149 -11.58 8.55 -9.46
C ARG A 149 -10.88 7.30 -9.97
N ILE A 150 -9.68 7.44 -10.56
CA ILE A 150 -8.87 6.34 -11.07
C ILE A 150 -7.87 5.91 -10.01
N LEU A 151 -7.94 4.64 -9.62
CA LEU A 151 -7.02 4.04 -8.69
C LEU A 151 -6.56 2.66 -9.18
N TYR A 152 -5.39 2.27 -8.74
CA TYR A 152 -4.85 0.93 -8.96
C TYR A 152 -4.45 0.32 -7.62
N ALA A 153 -4.73 -0.97 -7.47
CA ALA A 153 -4.34 -1.74 -6.30
C ALA A 153 -3.66 -3.04 -6.73
N SER A 154 -2.62 -3.42 -6.03
CA SER A 154 -2.03 -4.75 -6.14
C SER A 154 -2.41 -5.61 -4.94
N THR A 155 -2.65 -6.89 -5.20
CA THR A 155 -2.96 -7.88 -4.17
C THR A 155 -1.89 -8.95 -4.13
N TRP A 156 -1.62 -9.46 -2.93
CA TRP A 156 -0.65 -10.50 -2.68
C TRP A 156 -1.27 -11.66 -1.91
N ASP A 157 -1.31 -12.83 -2.53
CA ASP A 157 -1.71 -14.08 -1.89
C ASP A 157 -0.49 -14.69 -1.21
N HIS A 158 -0.46 -14.64 0.11
CA HIS A 158 0.72 -15.05 0.89
C HIS A 158 0.36 -15.64 2.24
N LEU A 159 1.26 -16.50 2.72
CA LEU A 159 1.19 -17.07 4.06
C LEU A 159 2.60 -17.42 4.56
N ARG A 160 2.94 -16.94 5.76
CA ARG A 160 4.21 -17.23 6.42
C ARG A 160 4.05 -18.35 7.43
N LYS A 161 4.90 -19.36 7.34
CA LYS A 161 5.11 -20.40 8.36
C LYS A 161 6.57 -20.34 8.83
N PRO A 162 6.92 -20.85 10.03
CA PRO A 162 8.30 -20.83 10.48
C PRO A 162 9.29 -21.47 9.51
N TRP A 163 8.84 -22.47 8.75
CA TRP A 163 9.65 -23.26 7.81
C TRP A 163 9.38 -22.94 6.34
N GLN A 164 8.42 -22.07 6.03
CA GLN A 164 8.00 -21.83 4.66
C GLN A 164 7.42 -20.43 4.48
N MET A 165 7.78 -19.78 3.39
CA MET A 165 7.07 -18.64 2.86
C MET A 165 6.34 -19.06 1.58
N ARG A 166 5.01 -19.00 1.59
CA ARG A 166 4.21 -19.07 0.38
C ARG A 166 4.00 -17.65 -0.14
N SER A 167 4.63 -17.34 -1.26
CA SER A 167 4.47 -16.08 -1.98
C SER A 167 3.82 -16.37 -3.31
N GLY A 168 2.65 -15.81 -3.53
CA GLY A 168 1.92 -15.95 -4.79
C GLY A 168 0.81 -16.99 -4.79
N GLY A 169 -0.09 -16.78 -5.72
CA GLY A 169 -1.27 -17.59 -5.93
C GLY A 169 -2.27 -16.93 -6.87
N LYS A 170 -3.41 -17.59 -7.08
CA LYS A 170 -4.51 -17.07 -7.92
C LYS A 170 -5.12 -15.77 -7.38
N GLY A 171 -4.94 -15.50 -6.09
CA GLY A 171 -5.42 -14.28 -5.44
C GLY A 171 -4.57 -13.05 -5.75
N SER A 172 -3.30 -13.22 -6.10
CA SER A 172 -2.45 -12.09 -6.48
C SER A 172 -2.89 -11.49 -7.82
N GLY A 173 -2.82 -10.18 -7.93
CA GLY A 173 -3.21 -9.50 -9.15
C GLY A 173 -3.18 -7.98 -9.05
N ILE A 174 -3.42 -7.34 -10.18
CA ILE A 174 -3.56 -5.90 -10.30
C ILE A 174 -5.02 -5.57 -10.57
N TYR A 175 -5.54 -4.59 -9.89
CA TYR A 175 -6.93 -4.14 -9.99
C TYR A 175 -6.98 -2.65 -10.30
N LYS A 176 -8.00 -2.23 -11.06
CA LYS A 176 -8.30 -0.83 -11.39
C LYS A 176 -9.70 -0.47 -10.93
N SER A 177 -9.83 0.71 -10.35
CA SER A 177 -11.10 1.40 -10.12
C SER A 177 -11.18 2.65 -10.99
N ILE A 178 -12.40 3.04 -11.39
CA ILE A 178 -12.69 4.27 -12.14
C ILE A 178 -13.77 5.12 -11.46
N ASP A 179 -14.14 4.76 -10.26
CA ASP A 179 -15.24 5.37 -9.50
C ASP A 179 -14.85 5.79 -8.07
N GLY A 180 -13.58 6.11 -7.86
CA GLY A 180 -13.07 6.55 -6.55
C GLY A 180 -12.80 5.40 -5.59
N GLY A 181 -12.59 4.19 -6.12
CA GLY A 181 -12.23 3.03 -5.30
C GLY A 181 -13.43 2.24 -4.76
N LEU A 182 -14.64 2.48 -5.27
CA LEU A 182 -15.85 1.79 -4.81
C LEU A 182 -16.02 0.42 -5.47
N ASN A 183 -15.64 0.30 -6.75
CA ASN A 183 -15.68 -0.95 -7.52
C ASN A 183 -14.34 -1.20 -8.21
N TRP A 184 -13.93 -2.46 -8.31
CA TRP A 184 -12.62 -2.87 -8.79
C TRP A 184 -12.72 -3.95 -9.87
N LYS A 185 -11.93 -3.78 -10.93
CA LYS A 185 -11.80 -4.76 -12.01
C LYS A 185 -10.36 -5.27 -12.07
N LYS A 186 -10.18 -6.59 -12.12
CA LYS A 186 -8.88 -7.22 -12.31
C LYS A 186 -8.32 -6.94 -13.70
N LEU A 187 -7.04 -6.61 -13.78
CA LEU A 187 -6.29 -6.41 -15.01
C LEU A 187 -5.42 -7.65 -15.26
N GLU A 188 -5.49 -8.23 -16.46
CA GLU A 188 -4.81 -9.49 -16.75
C GLU A 188 -3.98 -9.47 -18.04
N THR A 189 -4.30 -8.56 -18.98
CA THR A 189 -3.68 -8.55 -20.31
C THR A 189 -2.21 -8.16 -20.24
N GLY A 190 -1.34 -9.08 -20.60
CA GLY A 190 0.13 -8.88 -20.62
C GLY A 190 0.81 -9.06 -19.25
N LEU A 191 0.06 -9.35 -18.19
CA LEU A 191 0.60 -9.69 -16.87
C LEU A 191 0.70 -11.19 -16.69
N PRO A 192 1.61 -11.69 -15.83
CA PRO A 192 1.69 -13.11 -15.47
C PRO A 192 0.39 -13.59 -14.81
N LYS A 193 -0.01 -14.83 -15.11
CA LYS A 193 -1.22 -15.44 -14.53
C LYS A 193 -1.10 -15.72 -13.03
N ILE A 194 0.10 -16.05 -12.58
CA ILE A 194 0.43 -16.30 -11.18
C ILE A 194 1.53 -15.31 -10.79
N MET A 195 1.26 -14.53 -9.79
CA MET A 195 2.20 -13.53 -9.26
C MET A 195 2.39 -13.73 -7.76
N GLY A 196 3.58 -13.43 -7.29
CA GLY A 196 3.92 -13.26 -5.88
C GLY A 196 3.61 -11.84 -5.40
N LYS A 197 4.52 -11.25 -4.62
CA LYS A 197 4.39 -9.84 -4.20
C LYS A 197 4.49 -8.94 -5.43
N THR A 198 3.60 -7.98 -5.50
CA THR A 198 3.50 -7.00 -6.58
C THR A 198 3.26 -5.61 -6.01
N ASP A 199 3.70 -4.59 -6.75
CA ASP A 199 3.32 -3.21 -6.48
C ASP A 199 2.97 -2.49 -7.78
N VAL A 200 2.22 -1.37 -7.68
CA VAL A 200 1.70 -0.63 -8.83
C VAL A 200 1.78 0.87 -8.60
N SER A 201 2.21 1.61 -9.63
CA SER A 201 2.25 3.08 -9.61
C SER A 201 1.77 3.65 -10.94
N VAL A 202 0.89 4.64 -10.87
CA VAL A 202 0.46 5.43 -12.03
C VAL A 202 1.28 6.72 -12.12
N SER A 203 1.68 7.11 -13.33
CA SER A 203 2.47 8.33 -13.54
C SER A 203 1.61 9.59 -13.32
N GLY A 204 2.16 10.54 -12.57
CA GLY A 204 1.56 11.88 -12.43
C GLY A 204 1.68 12.71 -13.70
N ALA A 205 2.68 12.45 -14.53
CA ALA A 205 2.88 13.15 -15.80
C ALA A 205 1.88 12.69 -16.88
N ASN A 206 1.47 11.42 -16.86
CA ASN A 206 0.57 10.85 -17.85
C ASN A 206 -0.24 9.68 -17.24
N SER A 207 -1.53 9.86 -17.09
CA SER A 207 -2.44 8.85 -16.49
C SER A 207 -2.57 7.54 -17.28
N ASP A 208 -2.18 7.51 -18.54
CA ASP A 208 -2.14 6.29 -19.36
C ASP A 208 -0.93 5.40 -19.04
N ILE A 209 0.11 5.96 -18.40
CA ILE A 209 1.32 5.24 -18.04
C ILE A 209 1.15 4.64 -16.63
N VAL A 210 1.20 3.32 -16.57
CA VAL A 210 1.10 2.55 -15.33
C VAL A 210 2.25 1.55 -15.26
N TYR A 211 3.00 1.59 -14.16
CA TYR A 211 4.07 0.65 -13.89
C TYR A 211 3.63 -0.40 -12.87
N VAL A 212 4.05 -1.62 -13.10
CA VAL A 212 3.86 -2.75 -12.18
C VAL A 212 5.19 -3.46 -12.01
N ILE A 213 5.62 -3.62 -10.76
CA ILE A 213 6.71 -4.55 -10.43
C ILE A 213 6.10 -5.86 -9.92
N ALA A 214 6.55 -7.00 -10.44
CA ALA A 214 5.94 -8.29 -10.12
C ALA A 214 6.97 -9.39 -9.89
N GLU A 215 6.86 -10.07 -8.76
CA GLU A 215 7.44 -11.38 -8.53
C GLU A 215 6.59 -12.42 -9.28
N ALA A 216 7.19 -13.17 -10.22
CA ALA A 216 6.50 -14.16 -11.03
C ALA A 216 7.51 -15.10 -11.70
N GLU A 217 7.06 -16.07 -12.49
CA GLU A 217 7.94 -16.84 -13.39
C GLU A 217 8.69 -15.91 -14.36
N LYS A 218 7.95 -14.95 -14.95
CA LYS A 218 8.53 -13.81 -15.70
C LYS A 218 8.50 -12.58 -14.81
N SER A 219 9.40 -12.55 -13.83
CA SER A 219 9.53 -11.44 -12.91
C SER A 219 10.08 -10.18 -13.57
N GLY A 220 9.74 -9.02 -13.06
CA GLY A 220 10.32 -7.76 -13.47
C GLY A 220 9.36 -6.59 -13.47
N LEU A 221 9.76 -5.55 -14.18
CA LEU A 221 9.02 -4.31 -14.34
C LEU A 221 8.18 -4.36 -15.63
N TYR A 222 6.90 -4.16 -15.46
CA TYR A 222 5.90 -4.08 -16.53
C TYR A 222 5.44 -2.63 -16.69
N ARG A 223 5.12 -2.23 -17.91
CA ARG A 223 4.57 -0.93 -18.24
C ARG A 223 3.32 -1.07 -19.10
N SER A 224 2.33 -0.26 -18.81
CA SER A 224 1.16 0.01 -19.65
C SER A 224 1.27 1.42 -20.21
N ASP A 225 0.93 1.59 -21.47
CA ASP A 225 0.82 2.90 -22.17
C ASP A 225 -0.65 3.21 -22.51
N ASN A 226 -1.61 2.55 -21.86
CA ASN A 226 -3.05 2.68 -22.18
C ASN A 226 -3.95 2.56 -20.95
N GLY A 227 -3.49 3.08 -19.81
CA GLY A 227 -4.24 3.12 -18.56
C GLY A 227 -4.55 1.75 -17.98
N GLY A 228 -3.64 0.78 -18.16
CA GLY A 228 -3.77 -0.57 -17.61
C GLY A 228 -4.60 -1.53 -18.48
N LYS A 229 -4.97 -1.18 -19.71
CA LYS A 229 -5.68 -2.11 -20.62
C LYS A 229 -4.79 -3.28 -21.05
N SER A 230 -3.49 -3.05 -21.18
CA SER A 230 -2.48 -4.06 -21.45
C SER A 230 -1.12 -3.64 -20.88
N PHE A 231 -0.28 -4.64 -20.57
CA PHE A 231 1.06 -4.44 -20.02
C PHE A 231 2.11 -5.14 -20.88
N LYS A 232 3.33 -4.61 -20.89
CA LYS A 232 4.52 -5.21 -21.51
C LYS A 232 5.63 -5.29 -20.47
N LEU A 233 6.34 -6.42 -20.41
CA LEU A 233 7.57 -6.53 -19.64
C LEU A 233 8.63 -5.66 -20.28
N ILE A 234 9.16 -4.69 -19.56
CA ILE A 234 10.15 -3.72 -20.05
C ILE A 234 11.54 -3.94 -19.44
N ASN A 235 11.61 -4.57 -18.26
CA ASN A 235 12.88 -4.92 -17.63
C ASN A 235 12.70 -6.17 -16.78
N SER A 236 13.54 -7.19 -17.03
CA SER A 236 13.56 -8.46 -16.29
C SER A 236 14.85 -8.67 -15.49
N ASP A 237 15.61 -7.61 -15.24
CA ASP A 237 16.81 -7.72 -14.42
C ASP A 237 16.46 -8.23 -13.03
N ARG A 238 17.17 -9.26 -12.59
CA ARG A 238 16.92 -9.93 -11.32
C ARG A 238 17.14 -9.00 -10.11
N VAL A 239 17.94 -7.96 -10.26
CA VAL A 239 18.17 -6.98 -9.19
C VAL A 239 16.86 -6.30 -8.77
N LEU A 240 15.91 -6.11 -9.70
CA LEU A 240 14.64 -5.46 -9.43
C LEU A 240 13.74 -6.23 -8.46
N ILE A 241 13.96 -7.55 -8.32
CA ILE A 241 13.11 -8.45 -7.53
C ILE A 241 13.91 -9.33 -6.56
N ALA A 242 15.18 -8.98 -6.30
CA ALA A 242 16.10 -9.84 -5.55
C ALA A 242 15.59 -10.21 -4.14
N ARG A 243 14.84 -9.32 -3.50
CA ARG A 243 14.22 -9.51 -2.19
C ARG A 243 12.74 -9.17 -2.17
N SER A 244 11.98 -9.71 -3.10
CA SER A 244 10.57 -9.37 -3.34
C SER A 244 9.68 -9.41 -2.10
N TRP A 245 9.87 -10.35 -1.19
CA TRP A 245 9.01 -10.47 0.01
C TRP A 245 9.20 -9.34 1.01
N TYR A 246 10.36 -8.67 0.99
CA TYR A 246 10.69 -7.57 1.89
C TYR A 246 10.47 -6.22 1.21
N TYR A 247 11.24 -5.94 0.17
CA TYR A 247 11.34 -4.62 -0.44
C TYR A 247 11.06 -4.74 -1.93
N ILE A 248 9.83 -4.59 -2.33
CA ILE A 248 9.47 -4.49 -3.74
C ILE A 248 8.44 -3.38 -3.89
N HIS A 249 8.94 -2.19 -4.23
CA HIS A 249 8.10 -1.03 -4.47
C HIS A 249 8.48 -0.36 -5.78
N VAL A 250 7.47 0.22 -6.44
CA VAL A 250 7.62 0.97 -7.67
C VAL A 250 6.99 2.35 -7.54
N PHE A 251 7.70 3.38 -7.95
CA PHE A 251 7.22 4.76 -7.94
C PHE A 251 7.46 5.38 -9.30
N ALA A 252 6.39 5.72 -10.02
CA ALA A 252 6.47 6.51 -11.23
C ALA A 252 6.83 7.96 -10.88
N ASP A 253 7.72 8.57 -11.64
CA ASP A 253 8.05 9.98 -11.45
C ASP A 253 6.79 10.85 -11.72
N PRO A 254 6.51 11.85 -10.89
CA PRO A 254 5.32 12.68 -11.06
C PRO A 254 5.40 13.65 -12.25
N SER A 255 6.59 13.91 -12.79
CA SER A 255 6.85 14.91 -13.83
C SER A 255 7.36 14.32 -15.15
N ASP A 256 7.90 13.09 -15.13
CA ASP A 256 8.39 12.40 -16.34
C ASP A 256 7.78 10.99 -16.41
N GLU A 257 6.99 10.76 -17.44
CA GLU A 257 6.32 9.47 -17.67
C GLU A 257 7.25 8.29 -17.95
N ASN A 258 8.52 8.55 -18.29
CA ASN A 258 9.53 7.54 -18.62
C ASN A 258 10.49 7.26 -17.47
N VAL A 259 10.40 8.00 -16.38
CA VAL A 259 11.21 7.80 -15.18
C VAL A 259 10.43 7.00 -14.13
N VAL A 260 11.05 5.97 -13.60
CA VAL A 260 10.48 5.11 -12.57
C VAL A 260 11.56 4.68 -11.59
N TYR A 261 11.23 4.72 -10.31
CA TYR A 261 12.08 4.27 -9.21
C TYR A 261 11.62 2.92 -8.73
N VAL A 262 12.53 1.97 -8.63
CA VAL A 262 12.26 0.65 -8.05
C VAL A 262 13.10 0.50 -6.79
N LEU A 263 12.43 0.29 -5.67
CA LEU A 263 13.09 0.04 -4.40
C LEU A 263 13.18 -1.46 -4.17
N ASN A 264 14.41 -1.93 -4.04
CA ASN A 264 14.75 -3.30 -3.66
C ASN A 264 16.06 -3.26 -2.86
N ALA A 265 16.41 -4.32 -2.13
CA ALA A 265 17.61 -4.39 -1.31
C ALA A 265 18.73 -5.18 -1.99
#